data_6574df0fb0e44d267893d0cba924a553
#
_entry.id   6574df0fb0e44d267893d0cba924a553
#
_cell.length_a   1.000
_cell.length_b   1.000
_cell.length_c   1.000
_cell.angle_alpha   90.00
_cell.angle_beta   90.00
_cell.angle_gamma   90.00
#
_symmetry.space_group_name_H-M   'P 1'
#
loop_
_entity.id
_entity.type
_entity.pdbx_description
1 polymer ?
#
loop_
_entity_poly.entity_id
_entity_poly.type
_entity_poly.pdbx_seq_one_letter_code
_entity_poly.pdbx_strand_id
1 'polypeptide(L)'
;MTTSQLSDAAIQNLLKLFLSEKEEYLDDVAAAKIDNITVEMQWTGQTGPAWPPRPLGSSDDPVKRIIDGFKYFKTNYFDLCSKHPHLVKELAQEQSPKFMVFACSDSRVCPSHVLHFQPGEAFMVRNIANMVPAFDQLKHSGVGATIEYAIEELGVENILVMGHSRCGGIKRLMSHPENGSTPFDFIDEWMKIGLPAKAKVIAEAEGGSADFEDQCESCAREAVNLSLRNLQTYPYVQKAVSDKTLALRGGYYDFVNGIFELWGLQSTISDPIIIQSS
;
A
#
# COMPACT_ATOMS: atom_id res chain seq x y z
N MET A 1 8.28 -27.07 28.77
CA MET A 1 8.27 -26.98 27.28
C MET A 1 7.27 -25.91 26.91
N THR A 2 7.71 -24.83 26.31
CA THR A 2 6.85 -23.72 25.91
C THR A 2 6.10 -24.11 24.61
N THR A 3 4.93 -23.55 24.39
CA THR A 3 4.09 -23.77 23.20
C THR A 3 4.83 -23.55 21.87
N SER A 4 5.86 -22.72 21.84
CA SER A 4 6.75 -22.47 20.70
C SER A 4 7.59 -23.72 20.32
N GLN A 5 8.12 -24.45 21.28
CA GLN A 5 8.96 -25.65 21.00
C GLN A 5 8.17 -26.86 20.51
N LEU A 6 6.87 -26.93 20.86
CA LEU A 6 5.96 -27.96 20.33
C LEU A 6 5.54 -27.68 18.89
N SER A 7 5.45 -26.42 18.49
CA SER A 7 5.15 -26.00 17.13
C SER A 7 6.26 -26.36 16.14
N ASP A 8 7.51 -26.10 16.47
CA ASP A 8 8.67 -26.38 15.62
C ASP A 8 8.90 -27.88 15.40
N ALA A 9 8.72 -28.70 16.45
CA ALA A 9 8.84 -30.15 16.34
C ALA A 9 7.70 -30.76 15.51
N ALA A 10 6.48 -30.25 15.62
CA ALA A 10 5.35 -30.68 14.83
C ALA A 10 5.49 -30.32 13.34
N ILE A 11 5.99 -29.11 13.04
CA ILE A 11 6.30 -28.66 11.69
C ILE A 11 7.40 -29.50 11.05
N GLN A 12 8.48 -29.77 11.76
CA GLN A 12 9.58 -30.61 11.28
C GLN A 12 9.14 -32.06 11.05
N ASN A 13 8.24 -32.60 11.86
CA ASN A 13 7.70 -33.93 11.65
C ASN A 13 6.72 -34.02 10.47
N LEU A 14 5.90 -32.99 10.26
CA LEU A 14 5.03 -32.87 9.07
C LEU A 14 5.87 -32.74 7.79
N LEU A 15 6.90 -31.92 7.77
CA LEU A 15 7.84 -31.82 6.66
C LEU A 15 8.54 -33.15 6.36
N LYS A 16 8.97 -33.90 7.39
CA LYS A 16 9.55 -35.25 7.20
C LYS A 16 8.55 -36.26 6.63
N LEU A 17 7.30 -36.22 7.05
CA LEU A 17 6.24 -37.07 6.52
C LEU A 17 5.96 -36.76 5.02
N PHE A 18 5.88 -35.49 4.64
CA PHE A 18 5.68 -35.07 3.27
C PHE A 18 6.86 -35.40 2.35
N LEU A 19 8.09 -35.30 2.86
CA LEU A 19 9.30 -35.59 2.09
C LEU A 19 9.59 -37.11 1.99
N SER A 20 8.98 -37.97 2.82
CA SER A 20 9.23 -39.40 2.84
C SER A 20 8.29 -40.22 1.95
N GLU A 21 7.20 -39.64 1.46
CA GLU A 21 6.19 -40.36 0.65
C GLU A 21 6.05 -39.82 -0.78
N LYS A 22 7.04 -39.93 -1.62
CA LYS A 22 7.00 -39.84 -3.10
C LYS A 22 8.04 -38.87 -3.69
N GLU A 23 9.14 -39.47 -4.05
CA GLU A 23 10.14 -38.82 -4.92
C GLU A 23 9.78 -38.87 -6.44
N GLU A 24 8.65 -39.38 -6.86
CA GLU A 24 8.49 -39.70 -8.28
C GLU A 24 7.38 -39.00 -9.09
N TYR A 25 6.47 -38.22 -8.45
CA TYR A 25 5.43 -37.49 -9.21
C TYR A 25 4.86 -36.29 -8.44
N LEU A 26 5.67 -35.30 -8.16
CA LEU A 26 5.15 -33.97 -7.83
C LEU A 26 5.26 -33.09 -9.09
N ASP A 27 4.11 -32.79 -9.68
CA ASP A 27 3.94 -31.78 -10.72
C ASP A 27 4.62 -30.47 -10.26
N ASP A 28 5.34 -29.79 -11.17
CA ASP A 28 6.05 -28.52 -10.89
C ASP A 28 5.15 -27.48 -10.18
N VAL A 29 3.84 -27.52 -10.42
CA VAL A 29 2.85 -26.66 -9.75
C VAL A 29 2.65 -27.03 -8.27
N ALA A 30 2.74 -28.33 -7.93
CA ALA A 30 2.65 -28.76 -6.53
C ALA A 30 3.94 -28.46 -5.76
N ALA A 31 5.09 -28.59 -6.41
CA ALA A 31 6.38 -28.18 -5.84
C ALA A 31 6.41 -26.68 -5.56
N ALA A 32 5.98 -25.85 -6.52
CA ALA A 32 5.88 -24.39 -6.33
C ALA A 32 4.88 -24.01 -5.22
N LYS A 33 3.76 -24.72 -5.06
CA LYS A 33 2.83 -24.50 -3.94
C LYS A 33 3.41 -24.90 -2.58
N ILE A 34 4.16 -26.01 -2.53
CA ILE A 34 4.83 -26.46 -1.30
C ILE A 34 5.93 -25.47 -0.92
N ASP A 35 6.69 -24.96 -1.89
CA ASP A 35 7.71 -23.94 -1.67
C ASP A 35 7.07 -22.63 -1.13
N ASN A 36 5.96 -22.19 -1.70
CA ASN A 36 5.24 -21.01 -1.21
C ASN A 36 4.71 -21.21 0.22
N ILE A 37 4.12 -22.38 0.53
CA ILE A 37 3.66 -22.70 1.89
C ILE A 37 4.84 -22.77 2.87
N THR A 38 5.98 -23.31 2.42
CA THR A 38 7.19 -23.40 3.25
C THR A 38 7.80 -22.02 3.51
N VAL A 39 7.76 -21.13 2.51
CA VAL A 39 8.14 -19.71 2.67
C VAL A 39 7.21 -19.01 3.64
N GLU A 40 5.88 -19.14 3.48
CA GLU A 40 4.92 -18.58 4.41
C GLU A 40 5.09 -19.11 5.83
N MET A 41 5.32 -20.42 6.00
CA MET A 41 5.58 -21.03 7.32
C MET A 41 6.91 -20.58 7.95
N GLN A 42 7.96 -20.39 7.17
CA GLN A 42 9.22 -19.84 7.65
C GLN A 42 9.13 -18.36 7.99
N TRP A 43 8.28 -17.61 7.29
CA TRP A 43 7.98 -16.20 7.59
C TRP A 43 7.08 -16.04 8.81
N THR A 44 6.12 -16.94 9.03
CA THR A 44 5.22 -16.90 10.19
C THR A 44 5.88 -17.45 11.47
N GLY A 45 6.92 -18.27 11.36
CA GLY A 45 7.68 -18.84 12.50
C GLY A 45 8.89 -18.00 12.93
N GLN A 46 9.42 -17.16 12.07
CA GLN A 46 10.32 -16.09 12.46
C GLN A 46 9.48 -14.84 12.63
N THR A 47 9.44 -14.29 13.82
CA THR A 47 9.23 -12.84 13.97
C THR A 47 10.22 -12.22 13.00
N GLY A 48 9.71 -11.79 11.82
CA GLY A 48 10.53 -11.15 10.80
C GLY A 48 11.42 -10.15 11.51
N PRO A 49 12.67 -9.90 11.09
CA PRO A 49 13.56 -9.06 11.86
C PRO A 49 12.77 -7.82 12.23
N ALA A 50 12.36 -7.77 13.50
CA ALA A 50 11.67 -6.62 14.03
C ALA A 50 12.50 -5.46 13.54
N TRP A 51 11.92 -4.56 12.79
CA TRP A 51 12.61 -3.33 12.44
C TRP A 51 13.24 -2.85 13.73
N PRO A 52 14.55 -3.07 13.93
CA PRO A 52 15.15 -2.46 15.08
C PRO A 52 14.90 -0.97 14.84
N PRO A 53 14.31 -0.25 15.80
CA PRO A 53 14.30 1.20 15.70
C PRO A 53 15.77 1.57 15.53
N ARG A 54 16.18 1.86 14.28
CA ARG A 54 17.51 2.45 14.10
C ARG A 54 17.48 3.72 14.92
N PRO A 55 18.43 3.91 15.84
CA PRO A 55 18.59 5.20 16.46
C PRO A 55 18.64 6.23 15.33
N LEU A 56 17.70 7.15 15.30
CA LEU A 56 17.79 8.32 14.44
C LEU A 56 19.14 8.95 14.77
N GLY A 57 20.13 8.86 13.87
CA GLY A 57 21.47 9.39 14.11
C GLY A 57 22.65 8.41 13.95
N SER A 58 22.46 7.17 13.52
CA SER A 58 23.57 6.20 13.42
C SER A 58 24.57 6.46 12.29
N SER A 59 24.35 7.44 11.41
CA SER A 59 25.36 7.97 10.48
C SER A 59 24.89 9.33 9.92
N ASP A 60 25.66 10.38 10.17
CA ASP A 60 25.46 11.70 9.56
C ASP A 60 25.86 11.70 8.07
N ASP A 61 26.50 10.66 7.59
CA ASP A 61 26.90 10.49 6.19
C ASP A 61 25.75 9.81 5.39
N PRO A 62 25.06 10.56 4.51
CA PRO A 62 23.95 10.03 3.71
C PRO A 62 24.38 8.94 2.73
N VAL A 63 25.61 8.99 2.21
CA VAL A 63 26.14 7.97 1.29
C VAL A 63 26.34 6.67 2.04
N LYS A 64 26.97 6.73 3.20
CA LYS A 64 27.12 5.56 4.07
C LYS A 64 25.78 4.96 4.46
N ARG A 65 24.78 5.80 4.77
CA ARG A 65 23.40 5.34 5.08
C ARG A 65 22.79 4.54 3.93
N ILE A 66 22.97 4.98 2.69
CA ILE A 66 22.48 4.27 1.49
C ILE A 66 23.20 2.93 1.34
N ILE A 67 24.53 2.93 1.43
CA ILE A 67 25.36 1.72 1.30
C ILE A 67 24.96 0.68 2.35
N ASP A 68 24.87 1.08 3.60
CA ASP A 68 24.52 0.19 4.70
C ASP A 68 23.09 -0.36 4.56
N GLY A 69 22.16 0.48 4.07
CA GLY A 69 20.79 0.07 3.77
C GLY A 69 20.72 -1.01 2.69
N PHE A 70 21.44 -0.82 1.60
CA PHE A 70 21.47 -1.82 0.51
C PHE A 70 22.17 -3.13 0.95
N LYS A 71 23.25 -3.06 1.69
CA LYS A 71 23.91 -4.24 2.25
C LYS A 71 22.95 -5.03 3.15
N TYR A 72 22.21 -4.34 4.02
CA TYR A 72 21.20 -4.96 4.86
C TYR A 72 20.12 -5.65 4.04
N PHE A 73 19.56 -4.95 3.03
CA PHE A 73 18.58 -5.52 2.11
C PHE A 73 19.13 -6.77 1.41
N LYS A 74 20.34 -6.67 0.84
CA LYS A 74 20.95 -7.78 0.13
C LYS A 74 21.09 -9.02 1.02
N THR A 75 21.61 -8.87 2.22
CA THR A 75 21.87 -10.00 3.12
C THR A 75 20.59 -10.60 3.72
N ASN A 76 19.62 -9.75 4.08
CA ASN A 76 18.47 -10.20 4.85
C ASN A 76 17.22 -10.47 4.02
N TYR A 77 17.19 -10.00 2.75
CA TYR A 77 16.05 -10.21 1.87
C TYR A 77 16.47 -10.86 0.56
N PHE A 78 17.37 -10.25 -0.21
CA PHE A 78 17.73 -10.74 -1.53
C PHE A 78 18.41 -12.12 -1.48
N ASP A 79 19.37 -12.32 -0.59
CA ASP A 79 20.07 -13.62 -0.44
C ASP A 79 19.13 -14.70 0.14
N LEU A 80 18.09 -14.32 0.89
CA LEU A 80 17.02 -15.24 1.30
C LEU A 80 16.11 -15.60 0.12
N CYS A 81 15.72 -14.62 -0.71
CA CYS A 81 14.95 -14.88 -1.94
C CYS A 81 15.74 -15.73 -2.93
N SER A 82 17.08 -15.61 -2.98
CA SER A 82 17.93 -16.43 -3.85
C SER A 82 17.93 -17.93 -3.47
N LYS A 83 17.48 -18.28 -2.27
CA LYS A 83 17.19 -19.66 -1.88
C LYS A 83 15.89 -20.20 -2.52
N HIS A 84 15.11 -19.32 -3.12
CA HIS A 84 13.90 -19.63 -3.89
C HIS A 84 14.10 -19.20 -5.35
N PRO A 85 14.87 -19.96 -6.15
CA PRO A 85 15.30 -19.57 -7.50
C PRO A 85 14.13 -19.34 -8.46
N HIS A 86 12.97 -19.96 -8.22
CA HIS A 86 11.76 -19.72 -9.02
C HIS A 86 11.26 -18.28 -8.86
N LEU A 87 11.10 -17.81 -7.63
CA LEU A 87 10.63 -16.44 -7.33
C LEU A 87 11.56 -15.38 -7.95
N VAL A 88 12.87 -15.53 -7.78
CA VAL A 88 13.86 -14.61 -8.35
C VAL A 88 13.78 -14.64 -9.88
N LYS A 89 13.61 -15.81 -10.48
CA LYS A 89 13.51 -15.98 -11.94
C LYS A 89 12.24 -15.33 -12.48
N GLU A 90 11.11 -15.50 -11.82
CA GLU A 90 9.83 -14.87 -12.19
C GLU A 90 9.93 -13.35 -12.11
N LEU A 91 10.38 -12.81 -10.98
CA LEU A 91 10.57 -11.36 -10.79
C LEU A 91 11.58 -10.74 -11.76
N ALA A 92 12.53 -11.52 -12.27
CA ALA A 92 13.51 -11.05 -13.26
C ALA A 92 12.96 -11.04 -14.69
N GLN A 93 11.88 -11.77 -14.97
CA GLN A 93 11.28 -11.85 -16.30
C GLN A 93 10.25 -10.76 -16.52
N GLU A 94 9.28 -10.65 -15.60
CA GLU A 94 8.18 -9.69 -15.70
C GLU A 94 7.59 -9.37 -14.33
N GLN A 95 6.75 -8.34 -14.28
CA GLN A 95 5.93 -8.03 -13.12
C GLN A 95 4.46 -8.34 -13.44
N SER A 96 3.75 -8.96 -12.51
CA SER A 96 2.31 -9.26 -12.61
C SER A 96 1.59 -8.90 -11.31
N PRO A 97 1.64 -7.61 -10.89
CA PRO A 97 1.05 -7.18 -9.64
C PRO A 97 -0.47 -7.33 -9.67
N LYS A 98 -1.06 -7.81 -8.56
CA LYS A 98 -2.51 -7.86 -8.40
C LYS A 98 -3.10 -6.56 -7.86
N PHE A 99 -2.26 -5.70 -7.33
CA PHE A 99 -2.63 -4.42 -6.74
C PHE A 99 -1.95 -3.25 -7.44
N MET A 100 -2.70 -2.16 -7.60
CA MET A 100 -2.13 -0.82 -7.74
C MET A 100 -2.40 -0.07 -6.43
N VAL A 101 -1.40 0.61 -5.86
CA VAL A 101 -1.55 1.31 -4.59
C VAL A 101 -1.17 2.77 -4.74
N PHE A 102 -2.10 3.67 -4.46
CA PHE A 102 -1.83 5.09 -4.26
C PHE A 102 -1.65 5.37 -2.78
N ALA A 103 -0.50 5.89 -2.39
CA ALA A 103 -0.21 6.24 -1.01
C ALA A 103 0.52 7.59 -0.90
N CYS A 104 0.48 8.19 0.29
CA CYS A 104 1.19 9.44 0.52
C CYS A 104 2.71 9.25 0.43
N SER A 105 3.42 10.29 -0.05
CA SER A 105 4.88 10.37 -0.02
C SER A 105 5.45 10.54 1.40
N ASP A 106 4.62 10.69 2.41
CA ASP A 106 5.02 10.81 3.82
C ASP A 106 5.97 9.67 4.21
N SER A 107 7.11 10.02 4.81
CA SER A 107 8.18 9.09 5.14
C SER A 107 7.79 8.06 6.22
N ARG A 108 6.71 8.30 6.96
CA ARG A 108 6.23 7.45 8.06
C ARG A 108 5.31 6.33 7.57
N VAL A 109 4.77 6.42 6.35
CA VAL A 109 3.78 5.50 5.82
C VAL A 109 4.26 4.85 4.52
N CYS A 110 4.84 3.68 4.62
CA CYS A 110 5.27 2.89 3.47
C CYS A 110 4.31 1.71 3.30
N PRO A 111 3.55 1.61 2.18
CA PRO A 111 2.56 0.55 2.01
C PRO A 111 3.14 -0.85 2.10
N SER A 112 4.35 -1.07 1.57
CA SER A 112 5.01 -2.38 1.68
C SER A 112 5.31 -2.79 3.12
N HIS A 113 5.53 -1.82 4.03
CA HIS A 113 5.70 -2.13 5.44
C HIS A 113 4.37 -2.28 6.17
N VAL A 114 3.42 -1.37 5.90
CA VAL A 114 2.12 -1.34 6.59
C VAL A 114 1.26 -2.54 6.24
N LEU A 115 1.25 -2.93 4.96
CA LEU A 115 0.41 -4.00 4.42
C LEU A 115 1.21 -5.25 4.03
N HIS A 116 2.52 -5.25 4.32
CA HIS A 116 3.43 -6.37 4.09
C HIS A 116 3.48 -6.86 2.63
N PHE A 117 3.29 -5.95 1.66
CA PHE A 117 3.44 -6.30 0.25
C PHE A 117 4.86 -6.75 -0.08
N GLN A 118 4.95 -7.90 -0.72
CA GLN A 118 6.21 -8.46 -1.20
C GLN A 118 6.60 -7.85 -2.56
N PRO A 119 7.87 -7.96 -2.97
CA PRO A 119 8.27 -7.58 -4.32
C PRO A 119 7.42 -8.28 -5.38
N GLY A 120 6.87 -7.51 -6.33
CA GLY A 120 6.01 -8.02 -7.41
C GLY A 120 4.51 -7.99 -7.13
N GLU A 121 4.05 -7.87 -5.87
CA GLU A 121 2.62 -7.93 -5.53
C GLU A 121 1.86 -6.64 -5.85
N ALA A 122 2.50 -5.48 -5.73
CA ALA A 122 1.82 -4.21 -5.87
C ALA A 122 2.61 -3.19 -6.70
N PHE A 123 1.92 -2.55 -7.65
CA PHE A 123 2.40 -1.42 -8.43
C PHE A 123 2.17 -0.13 -7.64
N MET A 124 3.24 0.48 -7.14
CA MET A 124 3.18 1.55 -6.15
C MET A 124 3.27 2.94 -6.76
N VAL A 125 2.32 3.81 -6.43
CA VAL A 125 2.34 5.24 -6.73
C VAL A 125 2.36 6.02 -5.42
N ARG A 126 3.32 6.92 -5.26
CA ARG A 126 3.41 7.78 -4.07
C ARG A 126 3.42 9.25 -4.49
N ASN A 127 2.48 9.99 -3.93
CA ASN A 127 2.33 11.42 -4.19
C ASN A 127 1.90 12.18 -2.92
N ILE A 128 1.75 13.49 -3.01
CA ILE A 128 1.31 14.29 -1.87
C ILE A 128 -0.15 14.00 -1.56
N ALA A 129 -0.41 13.57 -0.33
CA ALA A 129 -1.75 13.23 0.19
C ALA A 129 -2.48 12.12 -0.58
N ASN A 130 -1.76 11.19 -1.23
CA ASN A 130 -2.34 10.04 -1.93
C ASN A 130 -3.52 10.37 -2.88
N MET A 131 -3.56 11.60 -3.40
CA MET A 131 -4.67 12.06 -4.23
C MET A 131 -4.59 11.51 -5.65
N VAL A 132 -5.76 11.18 -6.20
CA VAL A 132 -5.93 10.83 -7.61
C VAL A 132 -6.77 11.93 -8.26
N PRO A 133 -6.25 12.63 -9.29
CA PRO A 133 -7.02 13.60 -10.04
C PRO A 133 -8.11 12.91 -10.89
N ALA A 134 -9.17 13.64 -11.26
CA ALA A 134 -10.07 13.20 -12.28
C ALA A 134 -9.35 13.11 -13.65
N PHE A 135 -9.87 12.29 -14.54
CA PHE A 135 -9.31 12.11 -15.88
C PHE A 135 -9.20 13.45 -16.63
N ASP A 136 -7.99 13.79 -17.02
CA ASP A 136 -7.68 14.94 -17.86
C ASP A 136 -6.36 14.65 -18.61
N GLN A 137 -6.43 14.53 -19.93
CA GLN A 137 -5.25 14.21 -20.76
C GLN A 137 -4.19 15.33 -20.77
N LEU A 138 -4.57 16.56 -20.43
CA LEU A 138 -3.69 17.71 -20.47
C LEU A 138 -3.03 18.01 -19.12
N LYS A 139 -3.62 17.47 -18.02
CA LYS A 139 -3.15 17.69 -16.67
C LYS A 139 -2.81 16.36 -15.99
N HIS A 140 -1.82 16.41 -15.10
CA HIS A 140 -1.43 15.26 -14.27
C HIS A 140 -1.12 13.98 -15.07
N SER A 141 -0.58 14.15 -16.31
CA SER A 141 -0.32 13.03 -17.23
C SER A 141 0.50 11.89 -16.64
N GLY A 142 1.43 12.18 -15.72
CA GLY A 142 2.19 11.14 -15.01
C GLY A 142 1.31 10.21 -14.16
N VAL A 143 0.26 10.74 -13.52
CA VAL A 143 -0.71 9.91 -12.78
C VAL A 143 -1.57 9.12 -13.76
N GLY A 144 -2.06 9.79 -14.82
CA GLY A 144 -2.86 9.13 -15.88
C GLY A 144 -2.10 7.95 -16.50
N ALA A 145 -0.83 8.17 -16.90
CA ALA A 145 0.01 7.13 -17.50
C ALA A 145 0.22 5.92 -16.56
N THR A 146 0.38 6.15 -15.24
CA THR A 146 0.53 5.04 -14.30
C THR A 146 -0.76 4.24 -14.11
N ILE A 147 -1.93 4.89 -14.15
CA ILE A 147 -3.23 4.20 -14.07
C ILE A 147 -3.47 3.37 -15.34
N GLU A 148 -3.25 3.99 -16.51
CA GLU A 148 -3.40 3.33 -17.80
C GLU A 148 -2.50 2.08 -17.89
N TYR A 149 -1.22 2.23 -17.56
CA TYR A 149 -0.26 1.13 -17.57
C TYR A 149 -0.66 -0.01 -16.62
N ALA A 150 -1.11 0.33 -15.41
CA ALA A 150 -1.54 -0.67 -14.44
C ALA A 150 -2.75 -1.49 -14.90
N ILE A 151 -3.70 -0.86 -15.61
CA ILE A 151 -4.93 -1.50 -16.08
C ILE A 151 -4.70 -2.23 -17.41
N GLU A 152 -4.15 -1.53 -18.41
CA GLU A 152 -4.09 -2.05 -19.79
C GLU A 152 -2.91 -2.99 -20.02
N GLU A 153 -1.77 -2.75 -19.36
CA GLU A 153 -0.56 -3.55 -19.56
C GLU A 153 -0.36 -4.61 -18.47
N LEU A 154 -0.59 -4.24 -17.19
CA LEU A 154 -0.33 -5.15 -16.06
C LEU A 154 -1.56 -5.94 -15.60
N GLY A 155 -2.77 -5.50 -15.96
CA GLY A 155 -4.01 -6.20 -15.61
C GLY A 155 -4.26 -6.30 -14.10
N VAL A 156 -3.98 -5.24 -13.34
CA VAL A 156 -4.22 -5.24 -11.89
C VAL A 156 -5.70 -5.45 -11.58
N GLU A 157 -5.98 -6.20 -10.53
CA GLU A 157 -7.34 -6.57 -10.13
C GLU A 157 -7.90 -5.68 -9.02
N ASN A 158 -7.03 -4.93 -8.34
CA ASN A 158 -7.41 -4.05 -7.23
C ASN A 158 -6.65 -2.73 -7.29
N ILE A 159 -7.35 -1.60 -7.13
CA ILE A 159 -6.72 -0.31 -6.85
C ILE A 159 -7.03 0.05 -5.40
N LEU A 160 -5.99 0.27 -4.60
CA LEU A 160 -6.08 0.76 -3.22
C LEU A 160 -5.60 2.21 -3.16
N VAL A 161 -6.44 3.11 -2.65
CA VAL A 161 -6.03 4.46 -2.27
C VAL A 161 -5.90 4.51 -0.75
N MET A 162 -4.68 4.71 -0.24
CA MET A 162 -4.36 4.65 1.18
C MET A 162 -4.02 6.03 1.74
N GLY A 163 -4.95 6.61 2.52
CA GLY A 163 -4.74 7.79 3.36
C GLY A 163 -4.09 7.43 4.70
N HIS A 164 -3.77 8.46 5.50
CA HIS A 164 -3.18 8.23 6.81
C HIS A 164 -3.42 9.39 7.76
N SER A 165 -3.32 9.12 9.06
CA SER A 165 -3.41 10.11 10.13
C SER A 165 -2.31 11.16 10.02
N ARG A 166 -2.58 12.38 10.49
CA ARG A 166 -1.64 13.51 10.54
C ARG A 166 -0.92 13.78 9.20
N CYS A 167 -1.65 13.68 8.10
CA CYS A 167 -1.11 13.91 6.76
C CYS A 167 -0.80 15.39 6.55
N GLY A 168 0.50 15.71 6.30
CA GLY A 168 0.93 17.09 6.05
C GLY A 168 0.30 17.69 4.80
N GLY A 169 0.06 16.89 3.76
CA GLY A 169 -0.63 17.35 2.54
C GLY A 169 -2.10 17.68 2.79
N ILE A 170 -2.82 16.88 3.60
CA ILE A 170 -4.19 17.19 4.00
C ILE A 170 -4.25 18.43 4.90
N LYS A 171 -3.33 18.56 5.85
CA LYS A 171 -3.23 19.78 6.67
C LYS A 171 -2.99 21.03 5.80
N ARG A 172 -2.16 20.91 4.76
CA ARG A 172 -1.96 21.96 3.76
C ARG A 172 -3.23 22.27 2.99
N LEU A 173 -3.97 21.23 2.53
CA LEU A 173 -5.25 21.39 1.85
C LEU A 173 -6.26 22.14 2.71
N MET A 174 -6.44 21.73 3.97
CA MET A 174 -7.38 22.36 4.89
C MET A 174 -7.01 23.82 5.21
N SER A 175 -5.72 24.12 5.27
CA SER A 175 -5.20 25.49 5.50
C SER A 175 -5.09 26.32 4.21
N HIS A 176 -5.39 25.75 3.02
CA HIS A 176 -5.26 26.47 1.75
C HIS A 176 -6.29 27.61 1.69
N PRO A 177 -5.87 28.86 1.45
CA PRO A 177 -6.78 30.00 1.39
C PRO A 177 -7.73 29.90 0.18
N GLU A 178 -8.98 30.29 0.36
CA GLU A 178 -9.99 30.21 -0.71
C GLU A 178 -9.67 31.10 -1.91
N ASN A 179 -9.04 32.26 -1.68
CA ASN A 179 -8.81 33.29 -2.66
C ASN A 179 -7.32 33.60 -2.88
N GLY A 180 -6.41 32.73 -2.47
CA GLY A 180 -4.99 33.05 -2.42
C GLY A 180 -4.14 32.21 -3.35
N SER A 181 -3.20 32.87 -4.05
CA SER A 181 -1.98 32.24 -4.48
C SER A 181 -1.03 32.15 -3.29
N THR A 182 -0.38 31.04 -3.11
CA THR A 182 0.72 30.87 -2.18
C THR A 182 2.03 30.85 -3.01
N PRO A 183 3.22 30.96 -2.38
CA PRO A 183 4.47 31.00 -3.14
C PRO A 183 4.90 29.66 -3.73
N PHE A 184 3.98 28.70 -3.88
CA PHE A 184 4.30 27.35 -4.35
C PHE A 184 3.77 27.12 -5.77
N ASP A 185 4.65 26.75 -6.69
CA ASP A 185 4.32 26.58 -8.10
C ASP A 185 3.48 25.34 -8.37
N PHE A 186 3.79 24.19 -7.74
CA PHE A 186 3.16 22.91 -8.01
C PHE A 186 2.20 22.45 -6.93
N ILE A 187 2.49 22.74 -5.65
CA ILE A 187 1.68 22.24 -4.53
C ILE A 187 0.29 22.84 -4.55
N ASP A 188 0.15 24.11 -4.87
CA ASP A 188 -1.15 24.78 -4.91
C ASP A 188 -2.05 24.23 -6.02
N GLU A 189 -1.47 23.96 -7.19
CA GLU A 189 -2.22 23.31 -8.27
C GLU A 189 -2.62 21.87 -7.90
N TRP A 190 -1.72 21.16 -7.21
CA TRP A 190 -2.02 19.82 -6.72
C TRP A 190 -3.11 19.79 -5.66
N MET A 191 -3.14 20.76 -4.74
CA MET A 191 -4.18 20.88 -3.71
C MET A 191 -5.57 21.07 -4.28
N LYS A 192 -5.71 21.64 -5.49
CA LYS A 192 -7.02 21.81 -6.14
C LYS A 192 -7.75 20.49 -6.37
N ILE A 193 -7.05 19.39 -6.50
CA ILE A 193 -7.64 18.04 -6.59
C ILE A 193 -8.50 17.74 -5.36
N GLY A 194 -8.05 18.14 -4.17
CA GLY A 194 -8.70 17.85 -2.89
C GLY A 194 -9.77 18.86 -2.46
N LEU A 195 -9.94 19.98 -3.16
CA LEU A 195 -10.89 21.03 -2.74
C LEU A 195 -12.33 20.55 -2.54
N PRO A 196 -12.88 19.62 -3.35
CA PRO A 196 -14.21 19.07 -3.09
C PRO A 196 -14.31 18.31 -1.75
N ALA A 197 -13.25 17.58 -1.35
CA ALA A 197 -13.21 16.89 -0.07
C ALA A 197 -13.17 17.88 1.10
N LYS A 198 -12.33 18.94 0.99
CA LYS A 198 -12.29 20.02 1.97
C LYS A 198 -13.66 20.70 2.12
N ALA A 199 -14.30 21.09 1.00
CA ALA A 199 -15.59 21.76 1.02
C ALA A 199 -16.67 20.92 1.72
N LYS A 200 -16.71 19.61 1.46
CA LYS A 200 -17.64 18.69 2.11
C LYS A 200 -17.43 18.67 3.62
N VAL A 201 -16.18 18.50 4.08
CA VAL A 201 -15.87 18.42 5.51
C VAL A 201 -16.20 19.73 6.24
N ILE A 202 -15.92 20.88 5.61
CA ILE A 202 -16.28 22.18 6.19
C ILE A 202 -17.80 22.30 6.33
N ALA A 203 -18.57 21.95 5.29
CA ALA A 203 -20.02 21.99 5.35
C ALA A 203 -20.62 21.06 6.42
N GLU A 204 -20.04 19.88 6.61
CA GLU A 204 -20.43 18.93 7.66
C GLU A 204 -20.06 19.44 9.08
N ALA A 205 -18.99 20.20 9.21
CA ALA A 205 -18.53 20.75 10.49
C ALA A 205 -19.28 22.03 10.92
N GLU A 206 -19.98 22.74 10.02
CA GLU A 206 -20.73 23.97 10.36
C GLU A 206 -21.82 23.78 11.42
N GLY A 207 -22.18 22.55 11.75
CA GLY A 207 -23.12 22.20 12.82
C GLY A 207 -22.48 21.66 14.12
N GLY A 208 -21.15 21.55 14.20
CA GLY A 208 -20.43 20.89 15.27
C GLY A 208 -19.20 21.64 15.78
N SER A 209 -18.66 21.19 16.91
CA SER A 209 -17.47 21.76 17.58
C SER A 209 -16.18 21.00 17.21
N ALA A 210 -16.09 20.36 16.04
CA ALA A 210 -14.92 19.62 15.61
C ALA A 210 -13.70 20.55 15.51
N ASP A 211 -12.60 20.19 16.15
CA ASP A 211 -11.38 20.96 16.06
C ASP A 211 -10.70 20.82 14.68
N PHE A 212 -9.65 21.60 14.42
CA PHE A 212 -8.97 21.60 13.13
C PHE A 212 -8.29 20.27 12.80
N GLU A 213 -7.76 19.56 13.79
CA GLU A 213 -7.13 18.25 13.58
C GLU A 213 -8.18 17.19 13.26
N ASP A 214 -9.34 17.19 13.93
CA ASP A 214 -10.47 16.32 13.62
C ASP A 214 -11.01 16.54 12.20
N GLN A 215 -11.08 17.83 11.78
CA GLN A 215 -11.44 18.16 10.39
C GLN A 215 -10.39 17.65 9.39
N CYS A 216 -9.09 17.71 9.72
CA CYS A 216 -8.03 17.13 8.89
C CYS A 216 -8.16 15.61 8.78
N GLU A 217 -8.45 14.91 9.88
CA GLU A 217 -8.66 13.46 9.89
C GLU A 217 -9.87 13.06 9.04
N SER A 218 -10.98 13.79 9.16
CA SER A 218 -12.17 13.61 8.31
C SER A 218 -11.87 13.90 6.84
N CYS A 219 -11.12 14.96 6.57
CA CYS A 219 -10.71 15.32 5.21
C CYS A 219 -9.77 14.28 4.59
N ALA A 220 -8.90 13.65 5.38
CA ALA A 220 -8.03 12.58 4.89
C ALA A 220 -8.84 11.39 4.36
N ARG A 221 -9.89 10.97 5.06
CA ARG A 221 -10.80 9.90 4.61
C ARG A 221 -11.63 10.34 3.41
N GLU A 222 -12.17 11.57 3.41
CA GLU A 222 -12.95 12.05 2.28
C GLU A 222 -12.10 12.28 1.02
N ALA A 223 -10.82 12.64 1.16
CA ALA A 223 -9.89 12.72 0.03
C ALA A 223 -9.61 11.34 -0.60
N VAL A 224 -9.59 10.27 0.20
CA VAL A 224 -9.58 8.89 -0.32
C VAL A 224 -10.86 8.61 -1.10
N ASN A 225 -12.04 8.92 -0.54
CA ASN A 225 -13.33 8.74 -1.20
C ASN A 225 -13.43 9.53 -2.51
N LEU A 226 -12.94 10.76 -2.51
CA LEU A 226 -12.86 11.59 -3.72
C LEU A 226 -11.95 10.94 -4.78
N SER A 227 -10.79 10.45 -4.36
CA SER A 227 -9.84 9.76 -5.25
C SER A 227 -10.45 8.49 -5.87
N LEU A 228 -11.23 7.72 -5.11
CA LEU A 228 -11.96 6.56 -5.64
C LEU A 228 -13.01 6.98 -6.69
N ARG A 229 -13.73 8.07 -6.46
CA ARG A 229 -14.68 8.63 -7.45
C ARG A 229 -13.95 9.16 -8.69
N ASN A 230 -12.80 9.82 -8.51
CA ASN A 230 -11.99 10.31 -9.61
C ASN A 230 -11.43 9.16 -10.47
N LEU A 231 -11.04 8.03 -9.87
CA LEU A 231 -10.67 6.83 -10.63
C LEU A 231 -11.76 6.36 -11.58
N GLN A 232 -13.03 6.46 -11.21
CA GLN A 232 -14.14 6.10 -12.09
C GLN A 232 -14.33 7.03 -13.29
N THR A 233 -13.65 8.18 -13.34
CA THR A 233 -13.67 9.07 -14.50
C THR A 233 -12.74 8.61 -15.62
N TYR A 234 -11.81 7.67 -15.36
CA TYR A 234 -10.92 7.08 -16.35
C TYR A 234 -11.67 6.00 -17.14
N PRO A 235 -11.78 6.09 -18.49
CA PRO A 235 -12.60 5.18 -19.27
C PRO A 235 -12.26 3.70 -19.10
N TYR A 236 -10.97 3.37 -19.06
CA TYR A 236 -10.49 2.00 -18.89
C TYR A 236 -10.72 1.48 -17.45
N VAL A 237 -10.65 2.33 -16.43
CA VAL A 237 -11.03 1.98 -15.05
C VAL A 237 -12.53 1.69 -14.98
N GLN A 238 -13.36 2.58 -15.53
CA GLN A 238 -14.81 2.41 -15.57
C GLN A 238 -15.21 1.10 -16.26
N LYS A 239 -14.55 0.80 -17.38
CA LYS A 239 -14.76 -0.46 -18.11
C LYS A 239 -14.40 -1.67 -17.23
N ALA A 240 -13.20 -1.70 -16.65
CA ALA A 240 -12.73 -2.81 -15.84
C ALA A 240 -13.60 -3.05 -14.58
N VAL A 241 -14.09 -1.97 -13.94
CA VAL A 241 -15.05 -2.08 -12.82
C VAL A 241 -16.40 -2.64 -13.30
N SER A 242 -16.90 -2.21 -14.45
CA SER A 242 -18.14 -2.73 -15.02
C SER A 242 -18.05 -4.19 -15.41
N ASP A 243 -16.91 -4.61 -15.94
CA ASP A 243 -16.61 -5.99 -16.31
C ASP A 243 -16.29 -6.88 -15.08
N LYS A 244 -16.25 -6.28 -13.87
CA LYS A 244 -15.93 -6.96 -12.58
C LYS A 244 -14.52 -7.55 -12.54
N THR A 245 -13.60 -7.03 -13.32
CA THR A 245 -12.19 -7.41 -13.31
C THR A 245 -11.35 -6.53 -12.40
N LEU A 246 -11.89 -5.38 -11.96
CA LEU A 246 -11.22 -4.41 -11.10
C LEU A 246 -12.09 -4.02 -9.90
N ALA A 247 -11.51 -4.02 -8.71
CA ALA A 247 -12.13 -3.49 -7.49
C ALA A 247 -11.42 -2.22 -7.02
N LEU A 248 -12.21 -1.20 -6.63
CA LEU A 248 -11.72 0.05 -6.05
C LEU A 248 -11.85 -0.01 -4.52
N ARG A 249 -10.74 0.22 -3.81
CA ARG A 249 -10.65 0.13 -2.35
C ARG A 249 -10.08 1.39 -1.76
N GLY A 250 -10.66 1.85 -0.67
CA GLY A 250 -10.13 2.90 0.18
C GLY A 250 -9.52 2.31 1.44
N GLY A 251 -8.42 2.87 1.87
CA GLY A 251 -7.79 2.53 3.14
C GLY A 251 -7.39 3.79 3.91
N TYR A 252 -7.36 3.67 5.23
CA TYR A 252 -6.85 4.73 6.09
C TYR A 252 -5.99 4.13 7.20
N TYR A 253 -4.73 4.54 7.27
CA TYR A 253 -3.79 4.09 8.28
C TYR A 253 -3.64 5.13 9.38
N ASP A 254 -4.21 4.85 10.53
CA ASP A 254 -3.93 5.59 11.75
C ASP A 254 -2.67 5.05 12.41
N PHE A 255 -1.53 5.68 12.10
CA PHE A 255 -0.25 5.26 12.67
C PHE A 255 -0.06 5.71 14.13
N VAL A 256 -0.96 6.54 14.66
CA VAL A 256 -0.94 6.95 16.07
C VAL A 256 -1.47 5.82 16.95
N ASN A 257 -2.57 5.19 16.51
CA ASN A 257 -3.25 4.14 17.25
C ASN A 257 -2.99 2.73 16.71
N GLY A 258 -2.27 2.59 15.57
CA GLY A 258 -2.00 1.30 14.96
C GLY A 258 -3.24 0.64 14.34
N ILE A 259 -4.17 1.44 13.83
CA ILE A 259 -5.44 0.98 13.26
C ILE A 259 -5.40 1.14 11.74
N PHE A 260 -5.93 0.16 11.02
CA PHE A 260 -6.17 0.26 9.58
C PHE A 260 -7.65 0.10 9.29
N GLU A 261 -8.23 1.08 8.59
CA GLU A 261 -9.60 1.04 8.10
C GLU A 261 -9.57 0.65 6.61
N LEU A 262 -10.45 -0.26 6.18
CA LEU A 262 -10.56 -0.72 4.80
C LEU A 262 -12.01 -0.68 4.34
N TRP A 263 -12.27 -0.07 3.18
CA TRP A 263 -13.59 -0.03 2.56
C TRP A 263 -13.53 -0.17 1.04
N GLY A 264 -14.67 -0.23 0.39
CA GLY A 264 -14.76 -0.34 -1.07
C GLY A 264 -15.68 0.71 -1.68
N LEU A 265 -15.48 0.97 -2.96
CA LEU A 265 -16.42 1.71 -3.80
C LEU A 265 -17.02 0.76 -4.83
N GLN A 266 -18.34 0.56 -4.74
CA GLN A 266 -19.15 -0.09 -5.77
C GLN A 266 -20.08 0.97 -6.39
N SER A 267 -21.39 0.87 -6.17
CA SER A 267 -22.34 1.97 -6.46
C SER A 267 -22.25 3.08 -5.41
N THR A 268 -21.90 2.73 -4.16
CA THR A 268 -21.68 3.63 -3.02
C THR A 268 -20.41 3.22 -2.28
N ILE A 269 -19.90 4.12 -1.44
CA ILE A 269 -18.85 3.81 -0.47
C ILE A 269 -19.43 2.87 0.58
N SER A 270 -18.77 1.76 0.85
CA SER A 270 -19.15 0.84 1.92
C SER A 270 -18.68 1.31 3.29
N ASP A 271 -19.28 0.77 4.36
CA ASP A 271 -18.77 0.97 5.70
C ASP A 271 -17.35 0.38 5.83
N PRO A 272 -16.47 1.01 6.63
CA PRO A 272 -15.11 0.52 6.83
C PRO A 272 -15.06 -0.74 7.70
N ILE A 273 -14.18 -1.65 7.32
CA ILE A 273 -13.72 -2.75 8.19
C ILE A 273 -12.55 -2.20 9.01
N ILE A 274 -12.65 -2.27 10.33
CA ILE A 274 -11.61 -1.82 11.26
C ILE A 274 -10.67 -2.98 11.56
N ILE A 275 -9.39 -2.82 11.29
CA ILE A 275 -8.34 -3.80 11.52
C ILE A 275 -7.41 -3.26 12.60
N GLN A 276 -7.36 -3.94 13.74
CA GLN A 276 -6.49 -3.62 14.86
C GLN A 276 -6.02 -4.91 15.54
N SER A 277 -4.88 -4.87 16.19
CA SER A 277 -4.43 -6.00 17.02
C SER A 277 -5.38 -6.18 18.19
N SER A 278 -5.82 -7.39 18.40
CA SER A 278 -6.58 -7.82 19.59
C SER A 278 -5.72 -7.75 20.86
#